data_7e7bd82674fe9598645e0b4a7f83f5d8
#
_entry.id   7e7bd82674fe9598645e0b4a7f83f5d8
#
_cell.length_a   1.000
_cell.length_b   1.000
_cell.length_c   1.000
_cell.angle_alpha   90.00
_cell.angle_beta   90.00
_cell.angle_gamma   90.00
#
_symmetry.space_group_name_H-M   'P 1'
#
loop_
_entity.id
_entity.type
_entity.pdbx_description
1 polymer ?
#
loop_
_entity_poly.entity_id
_entity_poly.type
_entity_poly.pdbx_seq_one_letter_code
_entity_poly.pdbx_strand_id
1 'polypeptide(L)'
;MSNNDFLVLKNITKSFGKSTVIDNLDLTIKRGTMVTLLGPSGCGKTTVLRLVAGLENPTSGQIFIDGEDVTKSSIQNRDICIVFQSYALFPHMSIGDNVGYGLRMQGVGKEERAKRVKEALELVDLAGFEDRFVDQISGGQQQRVALARALVLKPKVLLFDEPLSNLDANLRRSMREKIRELQQSLGIASLYVTHDQTEAFAVSDEVIVMNKGKIMQKAPAKELYLRPNSLFLANFMGESSIFEGKLENNTIDVNGYKLPLSNAAQFNLPDGECLVGVRPEAIYLKAEGEAAQQCEIKSAVYMGNHWEVVAIWAGKELLINTKPEDFNADLKQAYVNFSEQGIFLLKKEK
;
A
#
# COMPACT_ATOMS: atom_id res chain seq x y z
N MET A 1 -5.53 25.52 1.70
CA MET A 1 -4.39 24.66 1.34
C MET A 1 -3.21 25.08 2.16
N SER A 2 -2.51 24.17 2.79
CA SER A 2 -1.25 24.48 3.46
C SER A 2 -0.15 24.68 2.41
N ASN A 3 0.94 25.42 2.74
CA ASN A 3 2.07 25.64 1.82
C ASN A 3 2.78 24.34 1.37
N ASN A 4 2.37 23.19 1.89
CA ASN A 4 2.98 21.88 1.60
C ASN A 4 2.03 20.93 0.84
N ASP A 5 0.77 21.31 0.61
CA ASP A 5 -0.22 20.54 -0.14
C ASP A 5 0.10 20.64 -1.63
N PHE A 6 0.46 19.54 -2.28
CA PHE A 6 0.96 19.57 -3.64
C PHE A 6 -0.03 19.03 -4.68
N LEU A 7 -0.55 17.83 -4.46
CA LEU A 7 -1.66 17.27 -5.22
C LEU A 7 -2.88 17.18 -4.31
N VAL A 8 -3.97 17.86 -4.71
CA VAL A 8 -5.19 17.92 -3.88
C VAL A 8 -6.42 17.60 -4.72
N LEU A 9 -7.17 16.61 -4.27
CA LEU A 9 -8.50 16.27 -4.77
C LEU A 9 -9.51 16.77 -3.74
N LYS A 10 -10.51 17.56 -4.18
CA LYS A 10 -11.56 18.12 -3.31
C LYS A 10 -12.93 17.66 -3.76
N ASN A 11 -13.65 16.97 -2.85
CA ASN A 11 -15.03 16.50 -3.04
C ASN A 11 -15.23 15.79 -4.39
N ILE A 12 -14.26 14.96 -4.78
CA ILE A 12 -14.28 14.28 -6.07
C ILE A 12 -15.36 13.20 -6.09
N THR A 13 -16.26 13.35 -7.05
CA THR A 13 -17.25 12.31 -7.38
C THR A 13 -17.06 11.90 -8.84
N LYS A 14 -17.10 10.60 -9.11
CA LYS A 14 -17.09 10.05 -10.46
C LYS A 14 -18.17 9.01 -10.64
N SER A 15 -19.03 9.26 -11.61
CA SER A 15 -20.08 8.31 -12.01
C SER A 15 -19.91 7.93 -13.49
N PHE A 16 -20.20 6.69 -13.82
CA PHE A 16 -20.33 6.17 -15.18
C PHE A 16 -21.78 5.77 -15.39
N GLY A 17 -22.54 6.55 -16.16
CA GLY A 17 -23.97 6.40 -16.29
C GLY A 17 -24.67 6.51 -14.92
N LYS A 18 -25.32 5.45 -14.47
CA LYS A 18 -26.03 5.41 -13.17
C LYS A 18 -25.15 4.91 -12.01
N SER A 19 -23.95 4.44 -12.27
CA SER A 19 -23.07 3.85 -11.25
C SER A 19 -22.06 4.87 -10.75
N THR A 20 -22.08 5.19 -9.48
CA THR A 20 -21.07 6.04 -8.82
C THR A 20 -19.92 5.16 -8.35
N VAL A 21 -18.73 5.38 -8.91
CA VAL A 21 -17.50 4.62 -8.62
C VAL A 21 -16.69 5.31 -7.54
N ILE A 22 -16.66 6.65 -7.53
CA ILE A 22 -16.01 7.47 -6.48
C ILE A 22 -17.08 8.40 -5.92
N ASP A 23 -17.21 8.43 -4.60
CA ASP A 23 -18.24 9.18 -3.90
C ASP A 23 -17.59 10.14 -2.88
N ASN A 24 -17.61 11.43 -3.23
CA ASN A 24 -17.16 12.54 -2.38
C ASN A 24 -15.76 12.31 -1.75
N LEU A 25 -14.76 12.04 -2.58
CA LEU A 25 -13.41 11.72 -2.15
C LEU A 25 -12.56 12.97 -1.98
N ASP A 26 -11.94 13.12 -0.80
CA ASP A 26 -10.92 14.11 -0.49
C ASP A 26 -9.55 13.44 -0.31
N LEU A 27 -8.54 13.92 -1.01
CA LEU A 27 -7.19 13.39 -0.97
C LEU A 27 -6.17 14.51 -1.06
N THR A 28 -5.15 14.49 -0.20
CA THR A 28 -4.02 15.40 -0.27
C THR A 28 -2.71 14.63 -0.22
N ILE A 29 -1.82 14.93 -1.18
CA ILE A 29 -0.43 14.44 -1.23
C ILE A 29 0.50 15.64 -1.08
N LYS A 30 1.44 15.53 -0.17
CA LYS A 30 2.45 16.58 0.06
C LYS A 30 3.57 16.48 -0.98
N ARG A 31 4.30 17.58 -1.19
CA ARG A 31 5.48 17.58 -2.04
C ARG A 31 6.49 16.54 -1.56
N GLY A 32 7.06 15.77 -2.48
CA GLY A 32 8.09 14.76 -2.19
C GLY A 32 7.62 13.53 -1.43
N THR A 33 6.31 13.35 -1.19
CA THR A 33 5.79 12.15 -0.54
C THR A 33 5.22 11.16 -1.55
N MET A 34 5.31 9.88 -1.20
CA MET A 34 4.64 8.78 -1.91
C MET A 34 3.42 8.32 -1.12
N VAL A 35 2.25 8.44 -1.73
CA VAL A 35 0.98 7.95 -1.17
C VAL A 35 0.47 6.79 -2.00
N THR A 36 0.13 5.69 -1.34
CA THR A 36 -0.42 4.51 -2.01
C THR A 36 -1.92 4.40 -1.81
N LEU A 37 -2.66 4.18 -2.91
CA LEU A 37 -4.03 3.70 -2.87
C LEU A 37 -4.03 2.18 -2.85
N LEU A 38 -4.53 1.62 -1.77
CA LEU A 38 -4.63 0.18 -1.53
C LEU A 38 -6.10 -0.20 -1.39
N GLY A 39 -6.50 -1.38 -1.82
CA GLY A 39 -7.88 -1.85 -1.67
C GLY A 39 -8.25 -2.98 -2.62
N PRO A 40 -9.40 -3.60 -2.43
CA PRO A 40 -9.88 -4.70 -3.29
C PRO A 40 -10.04 -4.26 -4.75
N SER A 41 -10.11 -5.23 -5.65
CA SER A 41 -10.39 -4.96 -7.06
C SER A 41 -11.75 -4.27 -7.22
N GLY A 42 -11.82 -3.28 -8.10
CA GLY A 42 -13.06 -2.53 -8.36
C GLY A 42 -13.41 -1.45 -7.32
N CYS A 43 -12.60 -1.19 -6.28
CA CYS A 43 -12.90 -0.16 -5.29
C CYS A 43 -12.64 1.29 -5.77
N GLY A 44 -12.12 1.50 -6.99
CA GLY A 44 -11.97 2.84 -7.60
C GLY A 44 -10.54 3.37 -7.68
N LYS A 45 -9.49 2.66 -7.26
CA LYS A 45 -8.08 3.11 -7.26
C LYS A 45 -7.61 3.63 -8.62
N THR A 46 -7.73 2.81 -9.66
CA THR A 46 -7.34 3.17 -11.04
C THR A 46 -8.20 4.33 -11.57
N THR A 47 -9.47 4.43 -11.13
CA THR A 47 -10.31 5.59 -11.48
C THR A 47 -9.76 6.87 -10.87
N VAL A 48 -9.37 6.87 -9.58
CA VAL A 48 -8.72 8.04 -8.95
C VAL A 48 -7.43 8.39 -9.68
N LEU A 49 -6.58 7.41 -10.00
CA LEU A 49 -5.36 7.65 -10.76
C LEU A 49 -5.64 8.29 -12.11
N ARG A 50 -6.63 7.77 -12.88
CA ARG A 50 -7.03 8.34 -14.18
C ARG A 50 -7.59 9.74 -14.08
N LEU A 51 -8.31 10.07 -13.02
CA LEU A 51 -8.80 11.43 -12.75
C LEU A 51 -7.62 12.39 -12.50
N VAL A 52 -6.63 12.00 -11.69
CA VAL A 52 -5.41 12.78 -11.47
C VAL A 52 -4.64 12.96 -12.77
N ALA A 53 -4.54 11.89 -13.57
CA ALA A 53 -3.87 11.90 -14.85
C ALA A 53 -4.53 12.79 -15.91
N GLY A 54 -5.82 13.13 -15.76
CA GLY A 54 -6.60 13.80 -16.81
C GLY A 54 -7.02 12.88 -17.95
N LEU A 55 -6.95 11.57 -17.74
CA LEU A 55 -7.50 10.55 -18.63
C LEU A 55 -9.02 10.41 -18.47
N GLU A 56 -9.53 10.83 -17.31
CA GLU A 56 -10.95 10.90 -16.98
C GLU A 56 -11.26 12.28 -16.36
N ASN A 57 -12.47 12.75 -16.56
CA ASN A 57 -12.95 13.96 -15.88
C ASN A 57 -13.83 13.56 -14.68
N PRO A 58 -13.74 14.26 -13.54
CA PRO A 58 -14.66 14.05 -12.44
C PRO A 58 -16.08 14.48 -12.85
N THR A 59 -17.10 13.85 -12.26
CA THR A 59 -18.49 14.29 -12.39
C THR A 59 -18.72 15.58 -11.60
N SER A 60 -18.08 15.69 -10.43
CA SER A 60 -18.01 16.91 -9.62
C SER A 60 -16.74 16.94 -8.78
N GLY A 61 -16.42 18.09 -8.20
CA GLY A 61 -15.21 18.30 -7.41
C GLY A 61 -14.10 18.94 -8.23
N GLN A 62 -12.94 19.11 -7.61
CA GLN A 62 -11.79 19.84 -8.19
C GLN A 62 -10.47 19.11 -7.89
N ILE A 63 -9.53 19.21 -8.84
CA ILE A 63 -8.17 18.65 -8.74
C ILE A 63 -7.17 19.78 -8.88
N PHE A 64 -6.24 19.89 -7.93
CA PHE A 64 -5.20 20.90 -7.92
C PHE A 64 -3.82 20.23 -7.90
N ILE A 65 -2.89 20.79 -8.69
CA ILE A 65 -1.47 20.42 -8.68
C ILE A 65 -0.68 21.72 -8.45
N ASP A 66 0.16 21.74 -7.41
CA ASP A 66 0.98 22.90 -7.04
C ASP A 66 0.14 24.20 -6.90
N GLY A 67 -1.08 24.07 -6.37
CA GLY A 67 -2.03 25.17 -6.19
C GLY A 67 -2.86 25.55 -7.42
N GLU A 68 -2.53 25.04 -8.61
CA GLU A 68 -3.26 25.31 -9.87
C GLU A 68 -4.44 24.33 -10.04
N ASP A 69 -5.62 24.84 -10.40
CA ASP A 69 -6.78 24.01 -10.76
C ASP A 69 -6.57 23.37 -12.14
N VAL A 70 -6.33 22.05 -12.14
CA VAL A 70 -6.11 21.25 -13.35
C VAL A 70 -7.31 20.38 -13.70
N THR A 71 -8.47 20.58 -13.07
CA THR A 71 -9.66 19.74 -13.20
C THR A 71 -10.05 19.49 -14.66
N LYS A 72 -10.01 20.53 -15.48
CA LYS A 72 -10.35 20.51 -16.91
C LYS A 72 -9.14 20.52 -17.85
N SER A 73 -7.93 20.53 -17.30
CA SER A 73 -6.71 20.54 -18.10
C SER A 73 -6.49 19.19 -18.76
N SER A 74 -6.02 19.20 -20.00
CA SER A 74 -5.61 17.99 -20.72
C SER A 74 -4.38 17.35 -20.04
N ILE A 75 -4.16 16.06 -20.27
CA ILE A 75 -3.03 15.32 -19.69
C ILE A 75 -1.67 15.99 -20.01
N GLN A 76 -1.52 16.56 -21.21
CA GLN A 76 -0.28 17.22 -21.66
C GLN A 76 0.07 18.47 -20.83
N ASN A 77 -0.93 19.10 -20.22
CA ASN A 77 -0.78 20.35 -19.46
C ASN A 77 -0.73 20.15 -17.94
N ARG A 78 -0.66 18.90 -17.45
CA ARG A 78 -0.65 18.61 -16.01
C ARG A 78 0.72 18.40 -15.41
N ASP A 79 1.79 18.40 -16.20
CA ASP A 79 3.17 18.09 -15.76
C ASP A 79 3.26 16.78 -14.96
N ILE A 80 2.58 15.74 -15.42
CA ILE A 80 2.54 14.43 -14.79
C ILE A 80 3.06 13.36 -15.74
N CYS A 81 3.58 12.25 -15.17
CA CYS A 81 3.89 11.04 -15.91
C CYS A 81 3.27 9.82 -15.25
N ILE A 82 2.96 8.81 -16.07
CA ILE A 82 2.36 7.55 -15.62
C ILE A 82 3.28 6.39 -15.98
N VAL A 83 3.54 5.52 -15.01
CA VAL A 83 4.13 4.19 -15.22
C VAL A 83 2.99 3.18 -15.15
N PHE A 84 2.68 2.57 -16.30
CA PHE A 84 1.57 1.62 -16.44
C PHE A 84 2.00 0.19 -16.07
N GLN A 85 1.04 -0.64 -15.70
CA GLN A 85 1.19 -2.07 -15.45
C GLN A 85 1.82 -2.84 -16.63
N SER A 86 1.45 -2.50 -17.87
CA SER A 86 1.98 -3.11 -19.09
C SER A 86 3.28 -2.49 -19.58
N TYR A 87 3.87 -1.56 -18.80
CA TYR A 87 5.01 -0.72 -19.19
C TYR A 87 4.76 0.17 -20.41
N ALA A 88 3.85 -0.20 -21.30
CA ALA A 88 3.44 0.53 -22.51
C ALA A 88 4.63 1.01 -23.36
N LEU A 89 5.68 0.19 -23.49
CA LEU A 89 6.83 0.47 -24.34
C LEU A 89 6.45 0.28 -25.82
N PHE A 90 7.06 1.09 -26.69
CA PHE A 90 6.90 0.98 -28.13
C PHE A 90 7.85 -0.13 -28.66
N PRO A 91 7.33 -1.29 -29.11
CA PRO A 91 8.18 -2.45 -29.43
C PRO A 91 9.07 -2.24 -30.65
N HIS A 92 8.67 -1.34 -31.56
CA HIS A 92 9.38 -1.01 -32.78
C HIS A 92 10.42 0.09 -32.64
N MET A 93 10.61 0.61 -31.44
CA MET A 93 11.58 1.66 -31.11
C MET A 93 12.72 1.10 -30.25
N SER A 94 13.92 1.68 -30.40
CA SER A 94 15.00 1.41 -29.47
C SER A 94 14.66 1.90 -28.05
N ILE A 95 15.43 1.47 -27.06
CA ILE A 95 15.29 1.93 -25.66
C ILE A 95 15.51 3.43 -25.57
N GLY A 96 16.54 3.95 -26.23
CA GLY A 96 16.81 5.37 -26.30
C GLY A 96 15.65 6.17 -26.91
N ASP A 97 15.04 5.65 -27.98
CA ASP A 97 13.88 6.27 -28.60
C ASP A 97 12.63 6.20 -27.71
N ASN A 98 12.42 5.10 -27.01
CA ASN A 98 11.36 4.97 -26.02
C ASN A 98 11.47 6.01 -24.91
N VAL A 99 12.64 6.12 -24.29
CA VAL A 99 12.90 7.11 -23.23
C VAL A 99 12.81 8.53 -23.77
N GLY A 100 13.41 8.80 -24.95
CA GLY A 100 13.44 10.13 -25.56
C GLY A 100 12.14 10.57 -26.25
N TYR A 101 11.12 9.70 -26.32
CA TYR A 101 9.90 9.96 -27.08
C TYR A 101 9.18 11.23 -26.63
N GLY A 102 8.96 11.39 -25.33
CA GLY A 102 8.29 12.55 -24.78
C GLY A 102 9.07 13.86 -25.04
N LEU A 103 10.40 13.84 -24.91
CA LEU A 103 11.26 14.98 -25.24
C LEU A 103 11.18 15.37 -26.71
N ARG A 104 11.08 14.39 -27.61
CA ARG A 104 10.88 14.63 -29.04
C ARG A 104 9.55 15.35 -29.30
N MET A 105 8.48 14.93 -28.62
CA MET A 105 7.17 15.57 -28.76
C MET A 105 7.15 16.99 -28.19
N GLN A 106 8.00 17.29 -27.20
CA GLN A 106 8.21 18.65 -26.68
C GLN A 106 9.14 19.51 -27.55
N GLY A 107 9.66 19.00 -28.68
CA GLY A 107 10.55 19.74 -29.58
C GLY A 107 11.99 19.87 -29.08
N VAL A 108 12.43 19.05 -28.09
CA VAL A 108 13.81 19.09 -27.59
C VAL A 108 14.78 18.64 -28.68
N GLY A 109 15.84 19.43 -28.93
CA GLY A 109 16.85 19.16 -29.93
C GLY A 109 17.57 17.83 -29.71
N LYS A 110 18.12 17.26 -30.80
CA LYS A 110 18.70 15.89 -30.82
C LYS A 110 19.81 15.69 -29.78
N GLU A 111 20.73 16.64 -29.68
CA GLU A 111 21.89 16.56 -28.76
C GLU A 111 21.45 16.56 -27.29
N GLU A 112 20.62 17.54 -26.91
CA GLU A 112 20.08 17.65 -25.55
C GLU A 112 19.21 16.44 -25.19
N ARG A 113 18.41 15.93 -26.14
CA ARG A 113 17.63 14.72 -25.97
C ARG A 113 18.52 13.50 -25.70
N ALA A 114 19.59 13.30 -26.48
CA ALA A 114 20.53 12.20 -26.29
C ALA A 114 21.19 12.26 -24.91
N LYS A 115 21.61 13.45 -24.47
CA LYS A 115 22.19 13.68 -23.16
C LYS A 115 21.20 13.28 -22.04
N ARG A 116 19.97 13.82 -22.09
CA ARG A 116 18.95 13.53 -21.07
C ARG A 116 18.52 12.08 -21.04
N VAL A 117 18.45 11.41 -22.19
CA VAL A 117 18.17 9.98 -22.29
C VAL A 117 19.26 9.17 -21.60
N LYS A 118 20.53 9.48 -21.84
CA LYS A 118 21.66 8.83 -21.20
C LYS A 118 21.61 8.99 -19.68
N GLU A 119 21.41 10.21 -19.19
CA GLU A 119 21.26 10.50 -17.75
C GLU A 119 20.08 9.71 -17.14
N ALA A 120 18.93 9.65 -17.83
CA ALA A 120 17.76 8.91 -17.34
C ALA A 120 17.98 7.39 -17.29
N LEU A 121 18.73 6.82 -18.25
CA LEU A 121 19.09 5.41 -18.26
C LEU A 121 20.12 5.07 -17.16
N GLU A 122 21.07 5.96 -16.90
CA GLU A 122 22.00 5.83 -15.79
C GLU A 122 21.28 5.78 -14.43
N LEU A 123 20.26 6.63 -14.21
CA LEU A 123 19.43 6.63 -12.98
C LEU A 123 18.75 5.29 -12.68
N VAL A 124 18.44 4.53 -13.71
CA VAL A 124 17.76 3.23 -13.58
C VAL A 124 18.69 2.03 -13.81
N ASP A 125 20.00 2.21 -13.75
CA ASP A 125 21.05 1.20 -13.94
C ASP A 125 20.98 0.50 -15.31
N LEU A 126 20.69 1.25 -16.39
CA LEU A 126 20.64 0.78 -17.77
C LEU A 126 21.57 1.59 -18.70
N ALA A 127 22.69 2.09 -18.19
CA ALA A 127 23.69 2.78 -19.01
C ALA A 127 24.15 1.88 -20.18
N GLY A 128 24.23 2.43 -21.40
CA GLY A 128 24.65 1.72 -22.61
C GLY A 128 23.58 0.82 -23.24
N PHE A 129 22.29 0.99 -22.86
CA PHE A 129 21.18 0.23 -23.44
C PHE A 129 20.45 1.00 -24.55
N GLU A 130 20.89 2.18 -24.93
CA GLU A 130 20.20 3.13 -25.81
C GLU A 130 19.80 2.50 -27.16
N ASP A 131 20.68 1.69 -27.74
CA ASP A 131 20.52 1.10 -29.07
C ASP A 131 19.80 -0.26 -29.06
N ARG A 132 19.54 -0.85 -27.87
CA ARG A 132 18.80 -2.11 -27.76
C ARG A 132 17.31 -1.91 -28.03
N PHE A 133 16.64 -3.01 -28.40
CA PHE A 133 15.19 -3.04 -28.56
C PHE A 133 14.51 -3.72 -27.37
N VAL A 134 13.18 -3.52 -27.28
CA VAL A 134 12.37 -3.99 -26.14
C VAL A 134 12.40 -5.51 -25.97
N ASP A 135 12.44 -6.26 -27.07
CA ASP A 135 12.51 -7.73 -27.11
C ASP A 135 13.88 -8.30 -26.69
N GLN A 136 14.91 -7.48 -26.62
CA GLN A 136 16.27 -7.85 -26.21
C GLN A 136 16.53 -7.71 -24.71
N ILE A 137 15.51 -7.33 -23.92
CA ILE A 137 15.65 -7.04 -22.50
C ILE A 137 14.59 -7.76 -21.66
N SER A 138 14.93 -8.07 -20.40
CA SER A 138 14.02 -8.73 -19.46
C SER A 138 12.87 -7.83 -19.03
N GLY A 139 11.80 -8.42 -18.48
CA GLY A 139 10.64 -7.68 -17.95
C GLY A 139 10.99 -6.62 -16.93
N GLY A 140 11.94 -6.90 -16.02
CA GLY A 140 12.41 -5.90 -15.06
C GLY A 140 13.23 -4.78 -15.70
N GLN A 141 13.99 -5.07 -16.76
CA GLN A 141 14.66 -4.04 -17.54
C GLN A 141 13.64 -3.19 -18.30
N GLN A 142 12.58 -3.80 -18.87
CA GLN A 142 11.48 -3.07 -19.52
C GLN A 142 10.80 -2.10 -18.55
N GLN A 143 10.58 -2.52 -17.32
CA GLN A 143 10.02 -1.66 -16.28
C GLN A 143 10.95 -0.48 -15.94
N ARG A 144 12.26 -0.72 -15.82
CA ARG A 144 13.25 0.35 -15.62
C ARG A 144 13.25 1.34 -16.79
N VAL A 145 13.10 0.86 -18.03
CA VAL A 145 12.93 1.74 -19.20
C VAL A 145 11.66 2.57 -19.11
N ALA A 146 10.53 1.99 -18.69
CA ALA A 146 9.29 2.73 -18.48
C ALA A 146 9.44 3.82 -17.41
N LEU A 147 10.17 3.51 -16.33
CA LEU A 147 10.49 4.47 -15.29
C LEU A 147 11.42 5.60 -15.81
N ALA A 148 12.48 5.26 -16.55
CA ALA A 148 13.36 6.26 -17.18
C ALA A 148 12.59 7.17 -18.14
N ARG A 149 11.66 6.62 -18.96
CA ARG A 149 10.79 7.36 -19.86
C ARG A 149 9.90 8.36 -19.12
N ALA A 150 9.42 8.02 -17.94
CA ALA A 150 8.66 8.91 -17.09
C ALA A 150 9.53 10.01 -16.47
N LEU A 151 10.71 9.65 -15.96
CA LEU A 151 11.60 10.54 -15.22
C LEU A 151 12.35 11.55 -16.13
N VAL A 152 12.64 11.19 -17.39
CA VAL A 152 13.36 12.06 -18.33
C VAL A 152 12.64 13.39 -18.59
N LEU A 153 11.32 13.41 -18.39
CA LEU A 153 10.48 14.58 -18.54
C LEU A 153 10.48 15.51 -17.30
N LYS A 154 11.07 15.04 -16.18
CA LYS A 154 11.11 15.74 -14.89
C LYS A 154 9.70 16.17 -14.42
N PRO A 155 8.76 15.24 -14.29
CA PRO A 155 7.37 15.57 -13.98
C PRO A 155 7.22 16.13 -12.56
N LYS A 156 6.19 16.94 -12.34
CA LYS A 156 5.78 17.40 -11.00
C LYS A 156 5.17 16.27 -10.17
N VAL A 157 4.40 15.38 -10.80
CA VAL A 157 3.75 14.22 -10.15
C VAL A 157 4.03 12.95 -10.94
N LEU A 158 4.38 11.89 -10.21
CA LEU A 158 4.60 10.57 -10.79
C LEU A 158 3.48 9.61 -10.33
N LEU A 159 2.82 8.99 -11.30
CA LEU A 159 1.71 8.07 -11.08
C LEU A 159 2.16 6.65 -11.42
N PHE A 160 1.81 5.70 -10.56
CA PHE A 160 2.10 4.28 -10.76
C PHE A 160 0.80 3.48 -10.74
N ASP A 161 0.48 2.81 -11.84
CA ASP A 161 -0.70 1.94 -11.97
C ASP A 161 -0.27 0.47 -11.95
N GLU A 162 -0.25 -0.15 -10.76
CA GLU A 162 0.18 -1.54 -10.51
C GLU A 162 1.51 -1.91 -11.19
N PRO A 163 2.58 -1.13 -11.03
CA PRO A 163 3.78 -1.25 -11.87
C PRO A 163 4.55 -2.55 -11.69
N LEU A 164 4.35 -3.30 -10.60
CA LEU A 164 5.14 -4.48 -10.25
C LEU A 164 4.39 -5.81 -10.42
N SER A 165 3.12 -5.78 -10.83
CA SER A 165 2.25 -6.96 -10.86
C SER A 165 2.74 -8.06 -11.81
N ASN A 166 3.48 -7.71 -12.86
CA ASN A 166 3.97 -8.63 -13.89
C ASN A 166 5.38 -9.20 -13.62
N LEU A 167 5.95 -8.94 -12.42
CA LEU A 167 7.29 -9.37 -12.04
C LEU A 167 7.27 -10.56 -11.08
N ASP A 168 8.32 -11.39 -11.14
CA ASP A 168 8.58 -12.40 -10.12
C ASP A 168 8.94 -11.78 -8.76
N ALA A 169 8.89 -12.57 -7.69
CA ALA A 169 9.05 -12.09 -6.31
C ALA A 169 10.40 -11.40 -6.04
N ASN A 170 11.51 -11.93 -6.59
CA ASN A 170 12.84 -11.36 -6.35
C ASN A 170 13.00 -10.02 -7.07
N LEU A 171 12.57 -9.98 -8.32
CA LEU A 171 12.63 -8.78 -9.14
C LEU A 171 11.68 -7.69 -8.59
N ARG A 172 10.51 -8.09 -8.12
CA ARG A 172 9.55 -7.18 -7.47
C ARG A 172 10.16 -6.49 -6.25
N ARG A 173 10.91 -7.25 -5.42
CA ARG A 173 11.61 -6.68 -4.24
C ARG A 173 12.63 -5.62 -4.65
N SER A 174 13.54 -5.95 -5.57
CA SER A 174 14.58 -5.01 -6.01
C SER A 174 13.99 -3.76 -6.67
N MET A 175 12.89 -3.92 -7.42
CA MET A 175 12.22 -2.80 -8.07
C MET A 175 11.48 -1.89 -7.09
N ARG A 176 10.88 -2.42 -6.02
CA ARG A 176 10.30 -1.59 -4.94
C ARG A 176 11.36 -0.68 -4.32
N GLU A 177 12.51 -1.25 -3.97
CA GLU A 177 13.63 -0.52 -3.39
C GLU A 177 14.11 0.59 -4.35
N LYS A 178 14.27 0.28 -5.65
CA LYS A 178 14.70 1.25 -6.67
C LYS A 178 13.69 2.37 -6.90
N ILE A 179 12.39 2.05 -6.99
CA ILE A 179 11.34 3.06 -7.12
C ILE A 179 11.34 4.00 -5.91
N ARG A 180 11.46 3.45 -4.71
CA ARG A 180 11.51 4.25 -3.48
C ARG A 180 12.73 5.15 -3.42
N GLU A 181 13.91 4.62 -3.70
CA GLU A 181 15.18 5.37 -3.77
C GLU A 181 15.07 6.57 -4.74
N LEU A 182 14.62 6.31 -5.96
CA LEU A 182 14.49 7.35 -6.99
C LEU A 182 13.47 8.40 -6.60
N GLN A 183 12.31 8.00 -6.08
CA GLN A 183 11.27 8.93 -5.66
C GLN A 183 11.77 9.87 -4.55
N GLN A 184 12.49 9.32 -3.56
CA GLN A 184 13.06 10.10 -2.46
C GLN A 184 14.18 11.03 -2.93
N SER A 185 15.13 10.53 -3.75
CA SER A 185 16.25 11.32 -4.25
C SER A 185 15.83 12.50 -5.12
N LEU A 186 14.73 12.34 -5.87
CA LEU A 186 14.18 13.35 -6.76
C LEU A 186 13.15 14.26 -6.09
N GLY A 187 12.63 13.89 -4.90
CA GLY A 187 11.64 14.67 -4.18
C GLY A 187 10.31 14.84 -4.92
N ILE A 188 9.93 13.88 -5.78
CA ILE A 188 8.72 13.94 -6.60
C ILE A 188 7.51 13.49 -5.77
N ALA A 189 6.40 14.26 -5.83
CA ALA A 189 5.13 13.81 -5.28
C ALA A 189 4.60 12.62 -6.10
N SER A 190 4.23 11.52 -5.44
CA SER A 190 3.87 10.29 -6.15
C SER A 190 2.58 9.68 -5.62
N LEU A 191 1.75 9.19 -6.55
CA LEU A 191 0.56 8.39 -6.27
C LEU A 191 0.78 6.98 -6.82
N TYR A 192 0.76 6.00 -5.94
CA TYR A 192 0.99 4.60 -6.26
C TYR A 192 -0.31 3.81 -6.10
N VAL A 193 -0.67 3.00 -7.08
CA VAL A 193 -1.85 2.12 -7.02
C VAL A 193 -1.38 0.68 -6.99
N THR A 194 -1.83 -0.08 -6.01
CA THR A 194 -1.60 -1.53 -5.92
C THR A 194 -2.73 -2.22 -5.17
N HIS A 195 -2.81 -3.53 -5.30
CA HIS A 195 -3.60 -4.41 -4.44
C HIS A 195 -2.71 -5.24 -3.48
N ASP A 196 -1.38 -5.14 -3.61
CA ASP A 196 -0.39 -5.85 -2.79
C ASP A 196 -0.02 -4.99 -1.57
N GLN A 197 -0.31 -5.53 -0.37
CA GLN A 197 0.00 -4.85 0.91
C GLN A 197 1.50 -4.71 1.12
N THR A 198 2.29 -5.71 0.71
CA THR A 198 3.75 -5.68 0.87
C THR A 198 4.37 -4.57 0.02
N GLU A 199 3.83 -4.32 -1.17
CA GLU A 199 4.23 -3.18 -1.99
C GLU A 199 3.89 -1.86 -1.29
N ALA A 200 2.62 -1.72 -0.87
CA ALA A 200 2.16 -0.51 -0.18
C ALA A 200 3.02 -0.20 1.06
N PHE A 201 3.36 -1.22 1.86
CA PHE A 201 4.17 -1.05 3.07
C PHE A 201 5.63 -0.64 2.77
N ALA A 202 6.19 -1.18 1.67
CA ALA A 202 7.59 -0.95 1.35
C ALA A 202 7.88 0.40 0.69
N VAL A 203 6.94 0.92 -0.11
CA VAL A 203 7.21 2.12 -0.92
C VAL A 203 6.62 3.41 -0.36
N SER A 204 5.62 3.35 0.55
CA SER A 204 4.80 4.50 0.89
C SER A 204 5.22 5.25 2.14
N ASP A 205 5.04 6.56 2.14
CA ASP A 205 5.02 7.38 3.35
C ASP A 205 3.66 7.29 4.05
N GLU A 206 2.58 7.26 3.26
CA GLU A 206 1.21 7.06 3.73
C GLU A 206 0.46 6.09 2.80
N VAL A 207 -0.41 5.28 3.38
CA VAL A 207 -1.30 4.37 2.64
C VAL A 207 -2.74 4.80 2.88
N ILE A 208 -3.52 4.82 1.82
CA ILE A 208 -4.95 5.09 1.83
C ILE A 208 -5.66 3.80 1.44
N VAL A 209 -6.39 3.23 2.38
CA VAL A 209 -7.22 2.06 2.07
C VAL A 209 -8.57 2.51 1.55
N MET A 210 -8.91 2.02 0.36
CA MET A 210 -10.18 2.30 -0.30
C MET A 210 -11.09 1.07 -0.31
N ASN A 211 -12.39 1.33 -0.15
CA ASN A 211 -13.43 0.31 -0.35
C ASN A 211 -14.69 0.97 -0.92
N LYS A 212 -15.29 0.36 -1.96
CA LYS A 212 -16.54 0.82 -2.59
C LYS A 212 -16.56 2.33 -2.88
N GLY A 213 -15.47 2.85 -3.46
CA GLY A 213 -15.36 4.25 -3.87
C GLY A 213 -15.08 5.26 -2.74
N LYS A 214 -14.85 4.80 -1.51
CA LYS A 214 -14.60 5.66 -0.33
C LYS A 214 -13.26 5.35 0.30
N ILE A 215 -12.68 6.35 0.95
CA ILE A 215 -11.52 6.18 1.82
C ILE A 215 -11.99 5.62 3.17
N MET A 216 -11.44 4.47 3.55
CA MET A 216 -11.74 3.82 4.82
C MET A 216 -10.82 4.32 5.93
N GLN A 217 -9.52 4.42 5.64
CA GLN A 217 -8.52 4.98 6.55
C GLN A 217 -7.31 5.46 5.75
N LYS A 218 -6.66 6.51 6.24
CA LYS A 218 -5.39 7.04 5.74
C LYS A 218 -4.42 7.16 6.91
N ALA A 219 -3.29 6.45 6.83
CA ALA A 219 -2.23 6.49 7.84
C ALA A 219 -0.93 5.88 7.29
N PRO A 220 0.21 5.99 7.99
CA PRO A 220 1.38 5.16 7.74
C PRO A 220 1.03 3.66 7.84
N ALA A 221 1.71 2.82 7.06
CA ALA A 221 1.43 1.38 6.96
C ALA A 221 1.37 0.67 8.33
N LYS A 222 2.34 0.96 9.22
CA LYS A 222 2.38 0.42 10.59
C LYS A 222 1.13 0.74 11.40
N GLU A 223 0.60 1.95 11.26
CA GLU A 223 -0.60 2.38 11.99
C GLU A 223 -1.85 1.69 11.45
N LEU A 224 -1.99 1.55 10.12
CA LEU A 224 -3.10 0.79 9.51
C LEU A 224 -3.13 -0.67 9.99
N TYR A 225 -1.97 -1.28 10.17
CA TYR A 225 -1.85 -2.65 10.62
C TYR A 225 -2.16 -2.82 12.10
N LEU A 226 -1.58 -1.96 12.95
CA LEU A 226 -1.70 -2.06 14.41
C LEU A 226 -2.97 -1.40 14.98
N ARG A 227 -3.55 -0.44 14.26
CA ARG A 227 -4.72 0.36 14.70
C ARG A 227 -5.74 0.51 13.58
N PRO A 228 -6.27 -0.60 13.05
CA PRO A 228 -7.35 -0.53 12.09
C PRO A 228 -8.58 0.13 12.75
N ASN A 229 -9.32 0.96 12.01
CA ASN A 229 -10.51 1.63 12.53
C ASN A 229 -11.81 0.83 12.31
N SER A 230 -11.74 -0.31 11.65
CA SER A 230 -12.91 -1.13 11.30
C SER A 230 -12.52 -2.62 11.12
N LEU A 231 -13.51 -3.49 11.26
CA LEU A 231 -13.33 -4.93 11.03
C LEU A 231 -12.88 -5.22 9.58
N PHE A 232 -13.41 -4.45 8.62
CA PHE A 232 -12.95 -4.53 7.23
C PHE A 232 -11.44 -4.31 7.13
N LEU A 233 -10.93 -3.23 7.74
CA LEU A 233 -9.50 -2.93 7.71
C LEU A 233 -8.67 -3.95 8.46
N ALA A 234 -9.12 -4.42 9.62
CA ALA A 234 -8.44 -5.46 10.39
C ALA A 234 -8.17 -6.71 9.54
N ASN A 235 -9.21 -7.17 8.83
CA ASN A 235 -9.13 -8.36 7.97
C ASN A 235 -8.44 -8.09 6.63
N PHE A 236 -8.53 -6.86 6.12
CA PHE A 236 -7.91 -6.50 4.85
C PHE A 236 -6.40 -6.27 4.99
N MET A 237 -5.92 -5.75 6.13
CA MET A 237 -4.50 -5.42 6.34
C MET A 237 -3.65 -6.58 6.87
N GLY A 238 -4.22 -7.75 6.99
CA GLY A 238 -3.56 -8.97 7.48
C GLY A 238 -4.54 -9.85 8.26
N GLU A 239 -4.10 -11.02 8.59
CA GLU A 239 -4.89 -11.95 9.40
C GLU A 239 -5.00 -11.48 10.84
N SER A 240 -6.12 -11.81 11.49
CA SER A 240 -6.32 -11.54 12.91
C SER A 240 -7.42 -12.42 13.48
N SER A 241 -7.27 -12.83 14.72
CA SER A 241 -8.32 -13.47 15.48
C SER A 241 -9.18 -12.42 16.18
N ILE A 242 -10.50 -12.46 16.00
CA ILE A 242 -11.43 -11.48 16.53
C ILE A 242 -12.32 -12.09 17.59
N PHE A 243 -12.32 -11.49 18.78
CA PHE A 243 -13.10 -11.88 19.94
C PHE A 243 -14.06 -10.78 20.36
N GLU A 244 -15.15 -11.16 21.00
CA GLU A 244 -15.96 -10.21 21.78
C GLU A 244 -15.33 -10.06 23.15
N GLY A 245 -15.21 -8.82 23.62
CA GLY A 245 -14.61 -8.53 24.92
C GLY A 245 -15.20 -7.29 25.54
N LYS A 246 -14.77 -6.99 26.76
CA LYS A 246 -15.13 -5.82 27.52
C LYS A 246 -13.89 -5.07 27.96
N LEU A 247 -13.82 -3.79 27.66
CA LEU A 247 -12.77 -2.90 28.13
C LEU A 247 -13.20 -2.27 29.45
N GLU A 248 -12.39 -2.40 30.49
CA GLU A 248 -12.55 -1.75 31.79
C GLU A 248 -11.18 -1.35 32.37
N ASN A 249 -10.97 -0.08 32.65
CA ASN A 249 -9.76 0.41 33.34
C ASN A 249 -8.45 -0.11 32.72
N ASN A 250 -8.24 0.01 31.41
CA ASN A 250 -7.09 -0.52 30.68
C ASN A 250 -6.91 -2.05 30.75
N THR A 251 -7.96 -2.78 31.05
CA THR A 251 -7.96 -4.25 31.02
C THR A 251 -9.05 -4.72 30.08
N ILE A 252 -8.71 -5.64 29.19
CA ILE A 252 -9.67 -6.29 28.32
C ILE A 252 -10.05 -7.62 28.95
N ASP A 253 -11.33 -7.88 29.12
CA ASP A 253 -11.86 -9.20 29.49
C ASP A 253 -12.43 -9.87 28.24
N VAL A 254 -11.92 -11.07 27.91
CA VAL A 254 -12.42 -11.94 26.86
C VAL A 254 -12.84 -13.25 27.50
N ASN A 255 -14.14 -13.44 27.73
CA ASN A 255 -14.69 -14.68 28.36
C ASN A 255 -14.00 -15.04 29.70
N GLY A 256 -13.69 -14.07 30.55
CA GLY A 256 -13.02 -14.28 31.84
C GLY A 256 -11.48 -14.26 31.76
N TYR A 257 -10.90 -14.20 30.58
CA TYR A 257 -9.45 -14.03 30.39
C TYR A 257 -9.09 -12.55 30.33
N LYS A 258 -8.23 -12.11 31.23
CA LYS A 258 -7.83 -10.69 31.33
C LYS A 258 -6.54 -10.42 30.57
N LEU A 259 -6.61 -9.49 29.62
CA LEU A 259 -5.48 -9.01 28.84
C LEU A 259 -5.20 -7.55 29.25
N PRO A 260 -4.08 -7.28 29.96
CA PRO A 260 -3.73 -5.92 30.34
C PRO A 260 -3.28 -5.10 29.13
N LEU A 261 -3.66 -3.82 29.11
CA LEU A 261 -3.18 -2.84 28.14
C LEU A 261 -2.46 -1.73 28.88
N SER A 262 -1.28 -1.34 28.42
CA SER A 262 -0.54 -0.20 28.97
C SER A 262 -1.25 1.13 28.70
N ASN A 263 -1.96 1.24 27.58
CA ASN A 263 -2.69 2.46 27.19
C ASN A 263 -3.89 2.15 26.27
N ALA A 264 -5.07 1.93 26.83
CA ALA A 264 -6.30 1.74 26.07
C ALA A 264 -6.79 3.01 25.35
N ALA A 265 -6.44 4.20 25.83
CA ALA A 265 -6.87 5.47 25.23
C ALA A 265 -6.41 5.64 23.77
N GLN A 266 -5.35 4.95 23.36
CA GLN A 266 -4.88 4.94 21.96
C GLN A 266 -5.92 4.44 20.95
N PHE A 267 -6.94 3.70 21.39
CA PHE A 267 -8.00 3.15 20.51
C PHE A 267 -9.23 4.06 20.44
N ASN A 268 -9.28 5.16 21.21
CA ASN A 268 -10.42 6.09 21.26
C ASN A 268 -11.77 5.40 21.54
N LEU A 269 -11.77 4.35 22.36
CA LEU A 269 -12.97 3.64 22.78
C LEU A 269 -13.26 3.90 24.26
N PRO A 270 -14.53 4.16 24.62
CA PRO A 270 -14.93 4.19 26.02
C PRO A 270 -14.94 2.78 26.61
N ASP A 271 -14.85 2.69 27.95
CA ASP A 271 -15.09 1.43 28.66
C ASP A 271 -16.45 0.84 28.25
N GLY A 272 -16.50 -0.49 28.06
CA GLY A 272 -17.68 -1.21 27.62
C GLY A 272 -17.38 -2.34 26.64
N GLU A 273 -18.43 -2.84 26.00
CA GLU A 273 -18.31 -3.91 25.01
C GLU A 273 -17.54 -3.45 23.75
N CYS A 274 -16.61 -4.29 23.31
CA CYS A 274 -15.77 -4.04 22.14
C CYS A 274 -15.47 -5.36 21.39
N LEU A 275 -14.93 -5.22 20.18
CA LEU A 275 -14.25 -6.32 19.51
C LEU A 275 -12.76 -6.21 19.79
N VAL A 276 -12.16 -7.33 20.13
CA VAL A 276 -10.73 -7.48 20.43
C VAL A 276 -10.08 -8.25 19.30
N GLY A 277 -9.21 -7.59 18.54
CA GLY A 277 -8.42 -8.23 17.50
C GLY A 277 -7.01 -8.54 18.02
N VAL A 278 -6.50 -9.70 17.63
CA VAL A 278 -5.13 -10.13 17.96
C VAL A 278 -4.43 -10.57 16.69
N ARG A 279 -3.25 -10.02 16.43
CA ARG A 279 -2.42 -10.41 15.29
C ARG A 279 -1.70 -11.73 15.58
N PRO A 280 -1.55 -12.63 14.58
CA PRO A 280 -0.96 -13.96 14.80
C PRO A 280 0.44 -13.94 15.40
N GLU A 281 1.28 -12.99 15.01
CA GLU A 281 2.65 -12.83 15.51
C GLU A 281 2.74 -12.20 16.91
N ALA A 282 1.63 -11.71 17.45
CA ALA A 282 1.56 -11.18 18.81
C ALA A 282 1.28 -12.24 19.86
N ILE A 283 1.15 -13.49 19.45
CA ILE A 283 0.80 -14.61 20.31
C ILE A 283 2.02 -15.50 20.49
N TYR A 284 2.35 -15.80 21.74
CA TYR A 284 3.47 -16.67 22.10
C TYR A 284 2.96 -17.95 22.73
N LEU A 285 3.44 -19.09 22.22
CA LEU A 285 3.20 -20.39 22.81
C LEU A 285 4.28 -20.69 23.87
N LYS A 286 3.85 -21.18 25.04
CA LYS A 286 4.72 -21.61 26.13
C LYS A 286 4.32 -22.99 26.63
N ALA A 287 5.25 -23.71 27.23
CA ALA A 287 4.96 -24.99 27.85
C ALA A 287 4.11 -24.82 29.11
N GLU A 288 4.45 -23.85 30.02
CA GLU A 288 3.73 -23.54 31.26
C GLU A 288 4.19 -22.16 31.82
N GLY A 289 3.33 -21.45 32.58
CA GLY A 289 3.72 -20.20 33.23
C GLY A 289 2.55 -19.49 33.92
N GLU A 290 2.84 -18.69 34.99
CA GLU A 290 1.85 -18.08 35.87
C GLU A 290 0.86 -17.10 35.18
N ALA A 291 1.21 -16.50 34.04
CA ALA A 291 0.35 -15.61 33.29
C ALA A 291 -0.17 -16.21 31.97
N ALA A 292 0.13 -17.48 31.72
CA ALA A 292 -0.22 -18.14 30.47
C ALA A 292 -1.60 -18.82 30.56
N GLN A 293 -2.35 -18.71 29.49
CA GLN A 293 -3.70 -19.26 29.41
C GLN A 293 -3.70 -20.49 28.53
N GLN A 294 -4.34 -21.58 28.98
CA GLN A 294 -4.37 -22.85 28.27
C GLN A 294 -5.15 -22.76 26.96
N CYS A 295 -4.62 -23.37 25.91
CA CYS A 295 -5.28 -23.56 24.63
C CYS A 295 -5.10 -25.00 24.12
N GLU A 296 -6.02 -25.42 23.26
CA GLU A 296 -5.97 -26.70 22.56
C GLU A 296 -5.45 -26.49 21.14
N ILE A 297 -4.39 -27.19 20.73
CA ILE A 297 -3.85 -27.13 19.38
C ILE A 297 -4.72 -27.97 18.44
N LYS A 298 -5.29 -27.34 17.42
CA LYS A 298 -6.15 -27.98 16.42
C LYS A 298 -5.37 -28.42 15.19
N SER A 299 -4.48 -27.58 14.71
CA SER A 299 -3.60 -27.88 13.58
C SER A 299 -2.34 -27.01 13.60
N ALA A 300 -1.28 -27.49 12.96
CA ALA A 300 -0.05 -26.75 12.75
C ALA A 300 0.50 -27.07 11.36
N VAL A 301 0.91 -26.03 10.62
CA VAL A 301 1.48 -26.13 9.28
C VAL A 301 2.81 -25.40 9.25
N TYR A 302 3.86 -26.06 8.78
CA TYR A 302 5.18 -25.44 8.63
C TYR A 302 5.27 -24.65 7.32
N MET A 303 5.49 -23.35 7.42
CA MET A 303 5.54 -22.42 6.29
C MET A 303 6.98 -22.08 5.82
N GLY A 304 7.98 -22.80 6.34
CA GLY A 304 9.39 -22.61 6.02
C GLY A 304 10.11 -21.71 7.03
N ASN A 305 9.65 -20.51 7.25
CA ASN A 305 10.24 -19.53 8.19
C ASN A 305 9.49 -19.44 9.53
N HIS A 306 8.27 -19.99 9.63
CA HIS A 306 7.46 -20.04 10.84
C HIS A 306 6.48 -21.21 10.78
N TRP A 307 5.85 -21.51 11.91
CA TRP A 307 4.66 -22.35 12.00
C TRP A 307 3.41 -21.49 12.04
N GLU A 308 2.43 -21.82 11.21
CA GLU A 308 1.05 -21.36 11.37
C GLU A 308 0.30 -22.40 12.23
N VAL A 309 -0.12 -21.97 13.41
CA VAL A 309 -0.80 -22.84 14.38
C VAL A 309 -2.23 -22.30 14.59
N VAL A 310 -3.20 -23.19 14.47
CA VAL A 310 -4.59 -22.90 14.84
C VAL A 310 -4.85 -23.57 16.19
N ALA A 311 -5.19 -22.76 17.18
CA ALA A 311 -5.54 -23.22 18.52
C ALA A 311 -6.96 -22.79 18.90
N ILE A 312 -7.59 -23.50 19.83
CA ILE A 312 -8.85 -23.08 20.46
C ILE A 312 -8.53 -22.39 21.77
N TRP A 313 -8.88 -21.12 21.85
CA TRP A 313 -8.73 -20.28 23.04
C TRP A 313 -10.01 -19.46 23.23
N ALA A 314 -10.46 -19.32 24.49
CA ALA A 314 -11.70 -18.60 24.83
C ALA A 314 -12.93 -19.02 24.01
N GLY A 315 -12.97 -20.32 23.59
CA GLY A 315 -14.07 -20.90 22.81
C GLY A 315 -14.05 -20.57 21.31
N LYS A 316 -13.00 -19.90 20.79
CA LYS A 316 -12.85 -19.55 19.37
C LYS A 316 -11.47 -19.96 18.83
N GLU A 317 -11.36 -20.00 17.50
CA GLU A 317 -10.10 -20.22 16.82
C GLU A 317 -9.16 -19.01 16.99
N LEU A 318 -7.91 -19.33 17.34
CA LEU A 318 -6.81 -18.40 17.49
C LEU A 318 -5.73 -18.78 16.49
N LEU A 319 -5.42 -17.90 15.55
CA LEU A 319 -4.33 -18.08 14.60
C LEU A 319 -3.04 -17.54 15.21
N ILE A 320 -1.97 -18.33 15.16
CA ILE A 320 -0.68 -18.06 15.81
C ILE A 320 0.42 -18.26 14.79
N ASN A 321 1.29 -17.26 14.64
CA ASN A 321 2.53 -17.38 13.88
C ASN A 321 3.71 -17.47 14.86
N THR A 322 4.33 -18.64 14.95
CA THR A 322 5.42 -18.88 15.89
C THR A 322 6.70 -19.33 15.17
N LYS A 323 7.85 -19.00 15.75
CA LYS A 323 9.13 -19.40 15.16
C LYS A 323 9.32 -20.92 15.20
N PRO A 324 10.11 -21.49 14.26
CA PRO A 324 10.37 -22.93 14.22
C PRO A 324 10.94 -23.49 15.52
N GLU A 325 11.82 -22.74 16.17
CA GLU A 325 12.47 -23.12 17.44
C GLU A 325 11.54 -23.02 18.67
N ASP A 326 10.44 -22.27 18.59
CA ASP A 326 9.54 -22.00 19.71
C ASP A 326 8.32 -22.93 19.75
N PHE A 327 8.20 -23.88 18.80
CA PHE A 327 7.04 -24.76 18.70
C PHE A 327 7.41 -26.22 18.42
N ASN A 328 6.77 -27.12 19.17
CA ASN A 328 6.80 -28.56 18.93
C ASN A 328 5.46 -29.02 18.33
N ALA A 329 5.50 -29.54 17.12
CA ALA A 329 4.31 -29.98 16.36
C ALA A 329 3.54 -31.14 17.01
N ASP A 330 4.13 -31.90 17.95
CA ASP A 330 3.48 -32.99 18.66
C ASP A 330 2.60 -32.55 19.83
N LEU A 331 2.64 -31.24 20.18
CA LEU A 331 1.85 -30.67 21.26
C LEU A 331 0.37 -30.62 20.88
N LYS A 332 -0.48 -31.18 21.74
CA LYS A 332 -1.94 -31.09 21.63
C LYS A 332 -2.52 -29.96 22.49
N GLN A 333 -1.80 -29.54 23.49
CA GLN A 333 -2.16 -28.46 24.40
C GLN A 333 -0.93 -27.59 24.64
N ALA A 334 -1.16 -26.29 24.74
CA ALA A 334 -0.12 -25.31 25.04
C ALA A 334 -0.71 -24.18 25.89
N TYR A 335 0.15 -23.26 26.30
CA TYR A 335 -0.24 -22.05 26.99
C TYR A 335 0.05 -20.86 26.09
N VAL A 336 -0.90 -19.94 25.95
CA VAL A 336 -0.76 -18.72 25.17
C VAL A 336 -0.49 -17.53 26.06
N ASN A 337 0.35 -16.63 25.56
CA ASN A 337 0.55 -15.30 26.10
C ASN A 337 0.50 -14.30 24.96
N PHE A 338 0.18 -13.05 25.24
CA PHE A 338 -0.11 -12.03 24.25
C PHE A 338 0.81 -10.83 24.39
N SER A 339 1.31 -10.32 23.27
CA SER A 339 1.98 -9.03 23.19
C SER A 339 0.96 -7.92 22.96
N GLU A 340 1.02 -6.85 23.73
CA GLU A 340 0.16 -5.68 23.55
C GLU A 340 0.28 -5.06 22.15
N GLN A 341 1.46 -5.16 21.51
CA GLN A 341 1.72 -4.52 20.22
C GLN A 341 0.86 -5.07 19.06
N GLY A 342 0.33 -6.28 19.22
CA GLY A 342 -0.55 -6.89 18.21
C GLY A 342 -2.00 -6.96 18.60
N ILE A 343 -2.38 -6.41 19.77
CA ILE A 343 -3.77 -6.29 20.20
C ILE A 343 -4.33 -4.95 19.72
N PHE A 344 -5.51 -4.99 19.13
CA PHE A 344 -6.27 -3.78 18.77
C PHE A 344 -7.75 -3.92 19.14
N LEU A 345 -8.38 -2.78 19.35
CA LEU A 345 -9.78 -2.72 19.75
C LEU A 345 -10.61 -2.05 18.67
N LEU A 346 -11.79 -2.60 18.41
CA LEU A 346 -12.77 -2.04 17.49
C LEU A 346 -14.11 -1.85 18.20
N LYS A 347 -14.84 -0.83 17.76
CA LYS A 347 -16.21 -0.64 18.21
C LYS A 347 -17.08 -1.81 17.74
N LYS A 348 -17.86 -2.39 18.64
CA LYS A 348 -18.87 -3.38 18.27
C LYS A 348 -19.99 -2.62 17.54
N GLU A 349 -20.15 -2.89 16.23
CA GLU A 349 -21.29 -2.37 15.46
C GLU A 349 -22.56 -3.07 15.93
N LYS A 350 -23.64 -2.29 16.08
CA LYS A 350 -24.95 -2.80 16.54
C LYS A 350 -25.64 -3.60 15.45
#